data_982c0e0e8895b576f59624a973bce7d7
#
_entry.id   982c0e0e8895b576f59624a973bce7d7
#
_cell.length_a   1.000
_cell.length_b   1.000
_cell.length_c   1.000
_cell.angle_alpha   90.00
_cell.angle_beta   90.00
_cell.angle_gamma   90.00
#
_symmetry.space_group_name_H-M   'P 1'
#
loop_
_entity.id
_entity.type
_entity.pdbx_description
1 polymer ?
#
loop_
_entity_poly.entity_id
_entity_poly.type
_entity_poly.pdbx_seq_one_letter_code
_entity_poly.pdbx_strand_id
1 'polypeptide(L)'
;DKIESLPYTPASAIGTSRDALEKEDYEQIADVIQKNKIRYVFMNGGNGSMDTCGKIYHACKEKKYDVIVVGIPKTIDNDLAITDHSPGFGSAARYIAGTVNEICQDIRALPIHVCVIEAMGRNAGWIAAASALAAGKDENGPDLIYVPERAFDEDAFLEDVQRIHEKKGGVVVVASEGLKTKDGTPIVEPIFTMGRATYYGDVSAHLANVVIQKLGIKSRSEKPGICGRASAM
;
A
#
# COMPACT_ATOMS: atom_id res chain seq x y z
N ASP A 1 -11.23 -30.31 1.36
CA ASP A 1 -10.41 -30.18 2.57
C ASP A 1 -10.03 -28.72 2.78
N LYS A 2 -10.02 -28.25 4.05
CA LYS A 2 -9.63 -26.87 4.35
C LYS A 2 -8.18 -26.53 3.92
N ILE A 3 -7.29 -27.52 3.96
CA ILE A 3 -5.89 -27.38 3.53
C ILE A 3 -5.81 -27.18 2.01
N GLU A 4 -6.62 -27.88 1.24
CA GLU A 4 -6.66 -27.74 -0.23
C GLU A 4 -7.19 -26.38 -0.69
N SER A 5 -7.96 -25.68 0.15
CA SER A 5 -8.46 -24.34 -0.15
C SER A 5 -7.43 -23.21 0.12
N LEU A 6 -6.34 -23.50 0.83
CA LEU A 6 -5.33 -22.47 1.20
C LEU A 6 -4.76 -21.71 -0.01
N PRO A 7 -4.40 -22.36 -1.15
CA PRO A 7 -3.89 -21.65 -2.32
C PRO A 7 -4.88 -20.66 -2.94
N TYR A 8 -6.17 -20.82 -2.64
CA TYR A 8 -7.26 -19.99 -3.18
C TYR A 8 -7.85 -19.04 -2.12
N THR A 9 -7.26 -19.01 -0.91
CA THR A 9 -7.74 -18.17 0.19
C THR A 9 -7.01 -16.82 0.14
N PRO A 10 -7.68 -15.73 -0.22
CA PRO A 10 -7.09 -14.41 -0.14
C PRO A 10 -6.91 -13.99 1.33
N ALA A 11 -5.92 -13.15 1.59
CA ALA A 11 -5.56 -12.67 2.93
C ALA A 11 -5.04 -13.76 3.88
N SER A 12 -5.06 -13.52 5.20
CA SER A 12 -4.48 -14.42 6.20
C SER A 12 -5.42 -15.58 6.51
N ALA A 13 -4.99 -16.81 6.21
CA ALA A 13 -5.76 -18.02 6.48
C ALA A 13 -5.63 -18.50 7.94
N ILE A 14 -4.56 -18.14 8.64
CA ILE A 14 -4.22 -18.64 10.00
C ILE A 14 -4.51 -17.58 11.08
N GLY A 15 -4.85 -16.37 10.65
CA GLY A 15 -5.00 -15.23 11.53
C GLY A 15 -3.75 -14.36 11.59
N THR A 16 -3.84 -13.25 12.30
CA THR A 16 -2.77 -12.26 12.43
C THR A 16 -2.94 -11.48 13.72
N SER A 17 -1.86 -10.91 14.22
CA SER A 17 -1.87 -9.91 15.28
C SER A 17 -1.16 -8.64 14.83
N ARG A 18 -1.54 -7.52 15.44
CA ARG A 18 -0.89 -6.21 15.27
C ARG A 18 -0.51 -5.59 16.61
N ASP A 19 -0.42 -6.41 17.63
CA ASP A 19 -0.02 -5.96 18.96
C ASP A 19 1.40 -5.37 18.91
N ALA A 20 1.57 -4.24 19.57
CA ALA A 20 2.90 -3.69 19.79
C ALA A 20 3.61 -4.57 20.81
N LEU A 21 4.80 -5.02 20.47
CA LEU A 21 5.64 -5.83 21.37
C LEU A 21 6.77 -4.94 21.91
N GLU A 22 6.90 -4.94 23.24
CA GLU A 22 7.98 -4.29 23.97
C GLU A 22 9.11 -5.28 24.28
N LYS A 23 10.18 -4.81 24.86
CA LYS A 23 11.36 -5.66 25.15
C LYS A 23 11.00 -6.86 26.04
N GLU A 24 10.19 -6.63 27.04
CA GLU A 24 9.73 -7.62 28.01
C GLU A 24 8.91 -8.74 27.35
N ASP A 25 8.11 -8.40 26.32
CA ASP A 25 7.33 -9.37 25.56
C ASP A 25 8.22 -10.31 24.76
N TYR A 26 9.30 -9.80 24.16
CA TYR A 26 10.29 -10.65 23.47
C TYR A 26 11.00 -11.60 24.41
N GLU A 27 11.30 -11.16 25.63
CA GLU A 27 11.89 -12.02 26.67
C GLU A 27 10.93 -13.13 27.09
N GLN A 28 9.63 -12.82 27.26
CA GLN A 28 8.60 -13.81 27.56
C GLN A 28 8.38 -14.79 26.40
N ILE A 29 8.37 -14.30 25.16
CA ILE A 29 8.29 -15.15 23.95
C ILE A 29 9.47 -16.14 23.95
N ALA A 30 10.68 -15.68 24.22
CA ALA A 30 11.86 -16.55 24.29
C ALA A 30 11.74 -17.61 25.39
N ASP A 31 11.16 -17.27 26.56
CA ASP A 31 10.89 -18.23 27.62
C ASP A 31 9.88 -19.29 27.20
N VAL A 32 8.82 -18.89 26.50
CA VAL A 32 7.81 -19.84 25.99
C VAL A 32 8.43 -20.76 24.92
N ILE A 33 9.26 -20.23 24.03
CA ILE A 33 9.99 -21.00 23.00
C ILE A 33 10.88 -22.06 23.70
N GLN A 34 11.66 -21.64 24.66
CA GLN A 34 12.55 -22.52 25.40
C GLN A 34 11.79 -23.57 26.20
N LYS A 35 10.77 -23.18 26.99
CA LYS A 35 9.92 -24.07 27.80
C LYS A 35 9.29 -25.17 26.97
N ASN A 36 8.84 -24.84 25.74
CA ASN A 36 8.20 -25.78 24.83
C ASN A 36 9.19 -26.51 23.92
N LYS A 37 10.51 -26.30 24.09
CA LYS A 37 11.57 -26.89 23.27
C LYS A 37 11.40 -26.66 21.76
N ILE A 38 10.89 -25.48 21.39
CA ILE A 38 10.69 -25.08 20.01
C ILE A 38 12.05 -24.80 19.38
N ARG A 39 12.38 -25.47 18.30
CA ARG A 39 13.66 -25.32 17.58
C ARG A 39 13.53 -24.47 16.30
N TYR A 40 12.36 -24.37 15.76
CA TYR A 40 12.09 -23.64 14.52
C TYR A 40 10.88 -22.72 14.71
N VAL A 41 11.07 -21.44 14.38
CA VAL A 41 10.01 -20.43 14.40
C VAL A 41 9.88 -19.85 13.00
N PHE A 42 8.72 -19.96 12.41
CA PHE A 42 8.42 -19.37 11.09
C PHE A 42 7.45 -18.22 11.27
N MET A 43 7.80 -17.06 10.70
CA MET A 43 6.93 -15.88 10.75
C MET A 43 6.70 -15.34 9.34
N ASN A 44 5.44 -15.30 8.93
CA ASN A 44 5.05 -14.74 7.65
C ASN A 44 4.51 -13.32 7.82
N GLY A 45 5.01 -12.39 7.04
CA GLY A 45 4.53 -11.00 7.08
C GLY A 45 5.43 -10.00 6.37
N GLY A 46 5.14 -8.72 6.56
CA GLY A 46 5.89 -7.60 5.98
C GLY A 46 7.11 -7.19 6.82
N ASN A 47 7.63 -5.99 6.57
CA ASN A 47 8.82 -5.45 7.24
C ASN A 47 8.76 -5.52 8.76
N GLY A 48 7.60 -5.19 9.38
CA GLY A 48 7.41 -5.29 10.82
C GLY A 48 7.55 -6.72 11.35
N SER A 49 7.10 -7.73 10.60
CA SER A 49 7.27 -9.14 10.98
C SER A 49 8.72 -9.58 10.85
N MET A 50 9.46 -9.09 9.86
CA MET A 50 10.89 -9.38 9.71
C MET A 50 11.71 -8.77 10.85
N ASP A 51 11.40 -7.55 11.28
CA ASP A 51 11.99 -6.92 12.48
C ASP A 51 11.68 -7.75 13.75
N THR A 52 10.44 -8.21 13.90
CA THR A 52 10.03 -9.10 14.99
C THR A 52 10.81 -10.42 15.00
N CYS A 53 11.03 -11.03 13.83
CA CYS A 53 11.89 -12.22 13.69
C CYS A 53 13.29 -11.98 14.26
N GLY A 54 13.92 -10.88 13.89
CA GLY A 54 15.25 -10.50 14.38
C GLY A 54 15.27 -10.34 15.90
N LYS A 55 14.26 -9.67 16.49
CA LYS A 55 14.16 -9.44 17.93
C LYS A 55 13.93 -10.73 18.71
N ILE A 56 13.07 -11.65 18.22
CA ILE A 56 12.88 -12.98 18.83
C ILE A 56 14.18 -13.78 18.79
N TYR A 57 14.88 -13.78 17.65
CA TYR A 57 16.17 -14.46 17.54
C TYR A 57 17.17 -13.92 18.58
N HIS A 58 17.30 -12.61 18.71
CA HIS A 58 18.21 -11.98 19.67
C HIS A 58 17.83 -12.31 21.12
N ALA A 59 16.56 -12.24 21.49
CA ALA A 59 16.10 -12.58 22.83
C ALA A 59 16.41 -14.05 23.19
N CYS A 60 16.20 -14.99 22.26
CA CYS A 60 16.56 -16.40 22.47
C CYS A 60 18.08 -16.58 22.59
N LYS A 61 18.87 -15.87 21.80
CA LYS A 61 20.34 -15.91 21.84
C LYS A 61 20.90 -15.38 23.16
N GLU A 62 20.34 -14.30 23.70
CA GLU A 62 20.69 -13.77 25.03
C GLU A 62 20.45 -14.81 26.13
N LYS A 63 19.38 -15.59 26.02
CA LYS A 63 19.06 -16.71 26.92
C LYS A 63 19.88 -18.00 26.62
N LYS A 64 20.82 -17.94 25.65
CA LYS A 64 21.64 -19.09 25.21
C LYS A 64 20.79 -20.27 24.72
N TYR A 65 19.61 -20.00 24.20
CA TYR A 65 18.75 -20.99 23.60
C TYR A 65 18.95 -21.03 22.08
N ASP A 66 19.28 -22.23 21.56
CA ASP A 66 19.52 -22.46 20.14
C ASP A 66 18.21 -22.67 19.41
N VAL A 67 17.76 -21.63 18.69
CA VAL A 67 16.54 -21.61 17.88
C VAL A 67 16.87 -21.07 16.49
N ILE A 68 16.20 -21.61 15.49
CA ILE A 68 16.23 -21.10 14.11
C ILE A 68 14.95 -20.31 13.88
N VAL A 69 15.09 -19.00 13.65
CA VAL A 69 13.96 -18.12 13.31
C VAL A 69 14.02 -17.79 11.83
N VAL A 70 12.97 -18.11 11.11
CA VAL A 70 12.86 -17.90 9.66
C VAL A 70 11.73 -16.94 9.36
N GLY A 71 12.06 -15.79 8.78
CA GLY A 71 11.10 -14.85 8.23
C GLY A 71 10.68 -15.26 6.81
N ILE A 72 9.37 -15.26 6.55
CA ILE A 72 8.78 -15.49 5.24
C ILE A 72 8.15 -14.17 4.80
N PRO A 73 8.88 -13.35 4.02
CA PRO A 73 8.41 -12.00 3.71
C PRO A 73 7.23 -12.02 2.75
N LYS A 74 6.25 -11.15 2.99
CA LYS A 74 5.16 -10.83 2.07
C LYS A 74 4.69 -9.41 2.30
N THR A 75 4.50 -8.66 1.21
CA THR A 75 3.89 -7.34 1.22
C THR A 75 3.41 -6.97 -0.18
N ILE A 76 2.29 -6.26 -0.28
CA ILE A 76 1.86 -5.67 -1.54
C ILE A 76 2.64 -4.40 -1.90
N ASP A 77 3.30 -3.78 -0.92
CA ASP A 77 3.99 -2.49 -1.08
C ASP A 77 5.28 -2.64 -1.91
N ASN A 78 5.79 -3.86 -2.06
CA ASN A 78 7.04 -4.20 -2.76
C ASN A 78 8.26 -3.43 -2.22
N ASP A 79 8.29 -3.22 -0.91
CA ASP A 79 9.26 -2.38 -0.20
C ASP A 79 10.31 -3.16 0.60
N LEU A 80 10.47 -4.45 0.31
CA LEU A 80 11.48 -5.30 0.95
C LEU A 80 12.85 -5.07 0.31
N ALA A 81 13.85 -4.89 1.16
CA ALA A 81 15.23 -4.72 0.69
C ALA A 81 15.73 -5.97 -0.06
N ILE A 82 16.51 -5.77 -1.12
CA ILE A 82 17.15 -6.84 -1.92
C ILE A 82 16.10 -7.83 -2.51
N THR A 83 14.91 -7.33 -2.79
CA THR A 83 13.81 -8.15 -3.33
C THR A 83 13.19 -7.41 -4.51
N ASP A 84 13.20 -8.02 -5.71
CA ASP A 84 12.61 -7.42 -6.92
C ASP A 84 11.09 -7.49 -6.89
N HIS A 85 10.54 -8.65 -6.48
CA HIS A 85 9.12 -8.91 -6.39
C HIS A 85 8.74 -9.52 -5.04
N SER A 86 8.07 -8.75 -4.22
CA SER A 86 7.52 -9.25 -2.96
C SER A 86 6.25 -10.07 -3.21
N PRO A 87 6.07 -11.22 -2.52
CA PRO A 87 4.82 -11.96 -2.57
C PRO A 87 3.62 -11.08 -2.19
N GLY A 88 2.61 -11.03 -3.06
CA GLY A 88 1.43 -10.18 -2.95
C GLY A 88 1.44 -8.95 -3.87
N PHE A 89 2.62 -8.42 -4.23
CA PHE A 89 2.72 -7.25 -5.11
C PHE A 89 2.15 -7.51 -6.50
N GLY A 90 2.49 -8.63 -7.14
CA GLY A 90 2.01 -8.94 -8.48
C GLY A 90 0.48 -8.94 -8.61
N SER A 91 -0.22 -9.54 -7.63
CA SER A 91 -1.69 -9.52 -7.58
C SER A 91 -2.25 -8.12 -7.35
N ALA A 92 -1.65 -7.34 -6.44
CA ALA A 92 -2.05 -5.95 -6.19
C ALA A 92 -1.82 -5.06 -7.41
N ALA A 93 -0.69 -5.22 -8.11
CA ALA A 93 -0.37 -4.49 -9.34
C ALA A 93 -1.37 -4.80 -10.46
N ARG A 94 -1.72 -6.07 -10.65
CA ARG A 94 -2.74 -6.48 -11.62
C ARG A 94 -4.12 -5.94 -11.28
N TYR A 95 -4.48 -5.97 -10.00
CA TYR A 95 -5.75 -5.43 -9.53
C TYR A 95 -5.86 -3.93 -9.79
N ILE A 96 -4.85 -3.14 -9.41
CA ILE A 96 -4.90 -1.68 -9.59
C ILE A 96 -4.93 -1.32 -11.09
N ALA A 97 -4.16 -2.03 -11.93
CA ALA A 97 -4.16 -1.82 -13.37
C ALA A 97 -5.55 -2.07 -13.98
N GLY A 98 -6.21 -3.17 -13.59
CA GLY A 98 -7.58 -3.49 -14.03
C GLY A 98 -8.60 -2.44 -13.57
N THR A 99 -8.58 -2.11 -12.28
CA THR A 99 -9.50 -1.12 -11.69
C THR A 99 -9.32 0.26 -12.34
N VAL A 100 -8.08 0.71 -12.52
CA VAL A 100 -7.79 2.00 -13.16
C VAL A 100 -8.23 1.99 -14.63
N ASN A 101 -8.06 0.87 -15.35
CA ASN A 101 -8.56 0.76 -16.72
C ASN A 101 -10.09 0.93 -16.78
N GLU A 102 -10.84 0.27 -15.88
CA GLU A 102 -12.31 0.41 -15.81
C GLU A 102 -12.73 1.86 -15.52
N ILE A 103 -12.07 2.52 -14.57
CA ILE A 103 -12.32 3.93 -14.25
C ILE A 103 -11.99 4.83 -15.44
N CYS A 104 -10.89 4.58 -16.15
CA CYS A 104 -10.54 5.33 -17.35
C CYS A 104 -11.61 5.21 -18.46
N GLN A 105 -12.26 4.05 -18.59
CA GLN A 105 -13.38 3.87 -19.52
C GLN A 105 -14.59 4.72 -19.13
N ASP A 106 -14.96 4.70 -17.84
CA ASP A 106 -16.08 5.51 -17.33
C ASP A 106 -15.83 7.02 -17.53
N ILE A 107 -14.66 7.50 -17.16
CA ILE A 107 -14.29 8.92 -17.32
C ILE A 107 -14.29 9.37 -18.78
N ARG A 108 -13.89 8.51 -19.70
CA ARG A 108 -13.95 8.80 -21.14
C ARG A 108 -15.36 8.80 -21.69
N ALA A 109 -16.21 7.90 -21.21
CA ALA A 109 -17.61 7.85 -21.61
C ALA A 109 -18.37 9.10 -21.18
N LEU A 110 -17.96 9.74 -20.09
CA LEU A 110 -18.55 10.97 -19.56
C LEU A 110 -17.44 11.98 -19.15
N PRO A 111 -16.79 12.65 -20.14
CA PRO A 111 -15.59 13.45 -19.89
C PRO A 111 -15.91 14.85 -19.33
N ILE A 112 -16.50 14.92 -18.14
CA ILE A 112 -16.92 16.17 -17.48
C ILE A 112 -16.31 16.38 -16.10
N HIS A 113 -15.42 15.49 -15.67
CA HIS A 113 -14.90 15.55 -14.31
C HIS A 113 -13.51 14.93 -14.17
N VAL A 114 -12.90 15.20 -13.03
CA VAL A 114 -11.65 14.62 -12.59
C VAL A 114 -11.95 13.43 -11.66
N CYS A 115 -11.26 12.32 -11.82
CA CYS A 115 -11.29 11.21 -10.89
C CYS A 115 -9.90 11.02 -10.27
N VAL A 116 -9.81 11.12 -8.94
CA VAL A 116 -8.57 10.86 -8.19
C VAL A 116 -8.69 9.51 -7.51
N ILE A 117 -7.76 8.62 -7.80
CA ILE A 117 -7.71 7.24 -7.29
C ILE A 117 -6.56 7.13 -6.29
N GLU A 118 -6.84 6.75 -5.04
CA GLU A 118 -5.81 6.48 -4.06
C GLU A 118 -5.27 5.06 -4.20
N ALA A 119 -3.97 4.94 -4.41
CA ALA A 119 -3.26 3.67 -4.42
C ALA A 119 -2.56 3.42 -3.07
N MET A 120 -2.68 2.20 -2.53
CA MET A 120 -1.93 1.76 -1.37
C MET A 120 -0.43 1.70 -1.67
N GLY A 121 0.40 1.49 -0.65
CA GLY A 121 1.85 1.32 -0.79
C GLY A 121 2.67 2.11 0.23
N ARG A 122 2.02 2.91 1.08
CA ARG A 122 2.66 3.75 2.11
C ARG A 122 3.76 4.64 1.52
N ASN A 123 5.04 4.35 1.85
CA ASN A 123 6.19 5.12 1.38
C ASN A 123 6.79 4.58 0.07
N ALA A 124 6.16 3.56 -0.55
CA ALA A 124 6.62 2.96 -1.80
C ALA A 124 5.56 3.13 -2.90
N GLY A 125 5.96 3.68 -4.02
CA GLY A 125 5.08 4.04 -5.14
C GLY A 125 4.82 2.91 -6.13
N TRP A 126 5.23 1.68 -5.87
CA TRP A 126 5.14 0.57 -6.81
C TRP A 126 3.72 0.25 -7.27
N ILE A 127 2.73 0.27 -6.35
CA ILE A 127 1.33 0.03 -6.71
C ILE A 127 0.78 1.20 -7.53
N ALA A 128 1.06 2.44 -7.12
CA ALA A 128 0.66 3.62 -7.90
C ALA A 128 1.28 3.58 -9.31
N ALA A 129 2.57 3.28 -9.42
CA ALA A 129 3.26 3.14 -10.70
C ALA A 129 2.70 2.01 -11.58
N ALA A 130 2.29 0.87 -10.97
CA ALA A 130 1.66 -0.23 -11.69
C ALA A 130 0.34 0.16 -12.38
N SER A 131 -0.32 1.22 -11.94
CA SER A 131 -1.51 1.75 -12.61
C SER A 131 -1.24 2.19 -14.07
N ALA A 132 0.01 2.51 -14.42
CA ALA A 132 0.41 2.80 -15.80
C ALA A 132 0.12 1.63 -16.76
N LEU A 133 0.10 0.39 -16.25
CA LEU A 133 -0.25 -0.80 -17.03
C LEU A 133 -1.72 -0.82 -17.49
N ALA A 134 -2.58 0.03 -16.91
CA ALA A 134 -3.95 0.24 -17.37
C ALA A 134 -4.03 0.75 -18.81
N ALA A 135 -2.99 1.41 -19.31
CA ALA A 135 -2.95 1.94 -20.67
C ALA A 135 -3.12 0.85 -21.75
N GLY A 136 -2.63 -0.37 -21.49
CA GLY A 136 -2.73 -1.46 -22.44
C GLY A 136 -2.14 -1.09 -23.82
N LYS A 137 -2.75 -1.67 -24.86
CA LYS A 137 -2.36 -1.37 -26.26
C LYS A 137 -2.99 -0.08 -26.80
N ASP A 138 -4.04 0.41 -26.14
CA ASP A 138 -4.85 1.54 -26.61
C ASP A 138 -4.39 2.87 -26.02
N GLU A 139 -3.30 2.88 -25.26
CA GLU A 139 -2.73 4.06 -24.57
C GLU A 139 -3.75 4.79 -23.66
N ASN A 140 -4.74 4.08 -23.16
CA ASN A 140 -5.88 4.61 -22.42
C ASN A 140 -5.73 4.45 -20.90
N GLY A 141 -4.56 4.75 -20.36
CA GLY A 141 -4.26 4.72 -18.95
C GLY A 141 -4.60 6.01 -18.20
N PRO A 142 -4.16 6.10 -16.95
CA PRO A 142 -4.30 7.31 -16.16
C PRO A 142 -3.46 8.45 -16.77
N ASP A 143 -3.92 9.68 -16.58
CA ASP A 143 -3.26 10.87 -17.10
C ASP A 143 -2.07 11.31 -16.27
N LEU A 144 -2.20 11.17 -14.95
CA LEU A 144 -1.22 11.59 -13.97
C LEU A 144 -1.04 10.48 -12.94
N ILE A 145 0.21 10.22 -12.56
CA ILE A 145 0.56 9.27 -11.50
C ILE A 145 1.53 9.95 -10.53
N TYR A 146 1.15 10.04 -9.26
CA TYR A 146 1.95 10.63 -8.20
C TYR A 146 2.43 9.55 -7.23
N VAL A 147 3.74 9.49 -7.02
CA VAL A 147 4.42 8.51 -6.18
C VAL A 147 5.11 9.17 -4.99
N PRO A 148 5.23 8.52 -3.83
CA PRO A 148 5.77 9.13 -2.61
C PRO A 148 7.27 9.41 -2.67
N GLU A 149 7.98 8.83 -3.64
CA GLU A 149 9.41 9.05 -3.86
C GLU A 149 9.72 10.44 -4.47
N ARG A 150 8.70 11.13 -4.92
CA ARG A 150 8.82 12.50 -5.44
C ARG A 150 7.99 13.44 -4.57
N ALA A 151 8.58 14.58 -4.24
CA ALA A 151 7.86 15.62 -3.52
C ALA A 151 6.62 16.05 -4.32
N PHE A 152 5.47 16.08 -3.64
CA PHE A 152 4.23 16.57 -4.23
C PHE A 152 4.22 18.10 -4.22
N ASP A 153 3.82 18.67 -5.34
CA ASP A 153 3.64 20.10 -5.55
C ASP A 153 2.20 20.34 -5.98
N GLU A 154 1.42 21.01 -5.12
CA GLU A 154 -0.01 21.23 -5.34
C GLU A 154 -0.27 22.17 -6.52
N ASP A 155 0.56 23.20 -6.70
CA ASP A 155 0.37 24.16 -7.78
C ASP A 155 0.62 23.50 -9.13
N ALA A 156 1.71 22.73 -9.26
CA ALA A 156 2.02 21.96 -10.45
C ALA A 156 0.93 20.89 -10.74
N PHE A 157 0.40 20.24 -9.69
CA PHE A 157 -0.73 19.31 -9.83
C PHE A 157 -1.97 20.00 -10.43
N LEU A 158 -2.33 21.17 -9.92
CA LEU A 158 -3.48 21.91 -10.41
C LEU A 158 -3.30 22.40 -11.86
N GLU A 159 -2.11 22.88 -12.22
CA GLU A 159 -1.77 23.26 -13.59
C GLU A 159 -1.91 22.08 -14.56
N ASP A 160 -1.38 20.91 -14.20
CA ASP A 160 -1.48 19.70 -15.02
C ASP A 160 -2.93 19.24 -15.18
N VAL A 161 -3.70 19.20 -14.08
CA VAL A 161 -5.13 18.83 -14.11
C VAL A 161 -5.91 19.79 -15.03
N GLN A 162 -5.72 21.09 -14.86
CA GLN A 162 -6.40 22.10 -15.67
C GLN A 162 -6.07 21.94 -17.16
N ARG A 163 -4.79 21.85 -17.49
CA ARG A 163 -4.29 21.68 -18.87
C ARG A 163 -4.86 20.43 -19.54
N ILE A 164 -4.93 19.30 -18.84
CA ILE A 164 -5.46 18.06 -19.38
C ILE A 164 -6.98 18.15 -19.51
N HIS A 165 -7.67 18.71 -18.52
CA HIS A 165 -9.13 18.88 -18.55
C HIS A 165 -9.57 19.79 -19.71
N GLU A 166 -8.90 20.91 -19.96
CA GLU A 166 -9.19 21.79 -21.07
C GLU A 166 -9.04 21.08 -22.42
N LYS A 167 -8.11 20.12 -22.53
CA LYS A 167 -7.85 19.38 -23.77
C LYS A 167 -8.87 18.28 -24.05
N LYS A 168 -9.34 17.56 -23.02
CA LYS A 168 -10.13 16.33 -23.22
C LYS A 168 -11.35 16.16 -22.28
N GLY A 169 -11.59 17.11 -21.39
CA GLY A 169 -12.78 17.17 -20.53
C GLY A 169 -12.74 16.25 -19.30
N GLY A 170 -12.12 15.08 -19.38
CA GLY A 170 -11.98 14.16 -18.25
C GLY A 170 -10.52 13.95 -17.88
N VAL A 171 -10.23 13.76 -16.58
CA VAL A 171 -8.86 13.51 -16.09
C VAL A 171 -8.88 12.38 -15.09
N VAL A 172 -7.98 11.41 -15.24
CA VAL A 172 -7.77 10.33 -14.28
C VAL A 172 -6.40 10.50 -13.62
N VAL A 173 -6.40 10.66 -12.31
CA VAL A 173 -5.21 10.82 -11.48
C VAL A 173 -5.08 9.60 -10.58
N VAL A 174 -3.90 9.00 -10.51
CA VAL A 174 -3.57 8.01 -9.49
C VAL A 174 -2.57 8.62 -8.52
N ALA A 175 -2.90 8.61 -7.24
CA ALA A 175 -2.10 9.19 -6.17
C ALA A 175 -1.79 8.12 -5.11
N SER A 176 -0.52 7.99 -4.71
CA SER A 176 -0.17 7.14 -3.58
C SER A 176 -0.70 7.72 -2.26
N GLU A 177 -1.15 6.86 -1.34
CA GLU A 177 -1.54 7.25 0.01
C GLU A 177 -0.41 7.90 0.83
N GLY A 178 0.84 7.71 0.41
CA GLY A 178 2.05 8.17 1.09
C GLY A 178 2.65 9.48 0.55
N LEU A 179 1.91 10.28 -0.21
CA LEU A 179 2.41 11.51 -0.78
C LEU A 179 2.85 12.52 0.30
N LYS A 180 3.97 13.18 0.02
CA LYS A 180 4.60 14.17 0.91
C LYS A 180 5.01 15.41 0.13
N THR A 181 4.96 16.53 0.79
CA THR A 181 5.52 17.80 0.31
C THR A 181 7.06 17.77 0.30
N LYS A 182 7.69 18.82 -0.21
CA LYS A 182 9.15 18.93 -0.34
C LYS A 182 9.89 18.87 1.00
N ASP A 183 9.27 19.29 2.08
CA ASP A 183 9.81 19.22 3.44
C ASP A 183 9.56 17.87 4.14
N GLY A 184 8.94 16.92 3.43
CA GLY A 184 8.66 15.58 3.93
C GLY A 184 7.37 15.45 4.75
N THR A 185 6.57 16.52 4.84
CA THR A 185 5.27 16.49 5.52
C THR A 185 4.23 15.75 4.66
N PRO A 186 3.46 14.80 5.20
CA PRO A 186 2.33 14.20 4.49
C PRO A 186 1.33 15.25 4.02
N ILE A 187 0.78 15.10 2.82
CA ILE A 187 -0.21 16.05 2.27
C ILE A 187 -1.58 15.98 2.96
N VAL A 188 -1.81 14.94 3.75
CA VAL A 188 -3.00 14.78 4.58
C VAL A 188 -2.60 14.60 6.04
N GLU A 189 -3.37 15.17 6.95
CA GLU A 189 -3.10 15.09 8.38
C GLU A 189 -3.31 13.67 8.93
N PRO A 190 -2.51 13.25 9.93
CA PRO A 190 -2.77 12.03 10.65
C PRO A 190 -4.07 12.13 11.44
N ILE A 191 -4.96 11.14 11.27
CA ILE A 191 -6.24 11.07 12.00
C ILE A 191 -6.02 10.53 13.41
N PHE A 192 -5.29 9.42 13.51
CA PHE A 192 -4.90 8.83 14.80
C PHE A 192 -3.75 7.84 14.65
N THR A 193 -3.07 7.56 15.77
CA THR A 193 -2.01 6.56 15.86
C THR A 193 -2.43 5.46 16.82
N MET A 194 -2.29 4.20 16.39
CA MET A 194 -2.54 3.02 17.21
C MET A 194 -1.34 2.07 17.09
N GLY A 195 -0.65 1.84 18.20
CA GLY A 195 0.59 1.06 18.22
C GLY A 195 1.65 1.69 17.32
N ARG A 196 2.14 0.91 16.34
CA ARG A 196 3.14 1.37 15.36
C ARG A 196 2.53 1.94 14.07
N ALA A 197 1.22 1.98 13.96
CA ALA A 197 0.53 2.42 12.76
C ALA A 197 -0.08 3.81 12.94
N THR A 198 0.28 4.73 12.05
CA THR A 198 -0.40 6.02 11.90
C THR A 198 -1.39 5.92 10.76
N TYR A 199 -2.62 6.32 11.02
CA TYR A 199 -3.70 6.39 10.05
C TYR A 199 -3.84 7.83 9.58
N TYR A 200 -3.65 8.04 8.30
CA TYR A 200 -3.77 9.33 7.64
C TYR A 200 -5.16 9.53 7.05
N GLY A 201 -5.47 10.76 6.70
CA GLY A 201 -6.64 11.12 5.90
C GLY A 201 -6.61 10.47 4.52
N ASP A 202 -7.69 10.64 3.79
CA ASP A 202 -7.84 10.14 2.42
C ASP A 202 -7.21 11.13 1.43
N VAL A 203 -6.11 10.72 0.81
CA VAL A 203 -5.37 11.51 -0.20
C VAL A 203 -6.24 11.79 -1.42
N SER A 204 -7.01 10.80 -1.88
CA SER A 204 -7.87 11.00 -3.06
C SER A 204 -8.98 12.02 -2.80
N ALA A 205 -9.61 11.94 -1.63
CA ALA A 205 -10.64 12.90 -1.24
C ALA A 205 -10.06 14.32 -1.05
N HIS A 206 -8.87 14.42 -0.45
CA HIS A 206 -8.18 15.69 -0.29
C HIS A 206 -7.91 16.34 -1.65
N LEU A 207 -7.27 15.65 -2.56
CA LEU A 207 -6.93 16.18 -3.90
C LEU A 207 -8.18 16.47 -4.74
N ALA A 208 -9.21 15.63 -4.66
CA ALA A 208 -10.48 15.89 -5.34
C ALA A 208 -11.13 17.20 -4.84
N ASN A 209 -11.11 17.43 -3.52
CA ASN A 209 -11.61 18.69 -2.93
C ASN A 209 -10.78 19.90 -3.33
N VAL A 210 -9.46 19.77 -3.39
CA VAL A 210 -8.56 20.85 -3.86
C VAL A 210 -8.90 21.23 -5.31
N VAL A 211 -9.12 20.26 -6.20
CA VAL A 211 -9.54 20.50 -7.59
C VAL A 211 -10.88 21.24 -7.63
N ILE A 212 -11.87 20.83 -6.86
CA ILE A 212 -13.17 21.51 -6.81
C ILE A 212 -13.03 22.97 -6.32
N GLN A 213 -12.29 23.17 -5.24
CA GLN A 213 -12.16 24.48 -4.59
C GLN A 213 -11.33 25.48 -5.41
N LYS A 214 -10.26 25.01 -6.02
CA LYS A 214 -9.29 25.86 -6.73
C LYS A 214 -9.63 26.08 -8.21
N LEU A 215 -10.12 25.03 -8.89
CA LEU A 215 -10.40 25.07 -10.32
C LEU A 215 -11.89 25.12 -10.66
N GLY A 216 -12.79 24.86 -9.72
CA GLY A 216 -14.23 24.78 -9.97
C GLY A 216 -14.62 23.57 -10.84
N ILE A 217 -13.73 22.61 -11.05
CA ILE A 217 -13.98 21.41 -11.86
C ILE A 217 -14.61 20.34 -10.97
N LYS A 218 -15.69 19.71 -11.45
CA LYS A 218 -16.30 18.58 -10.78
C LYS A 218 -15.25 17.48 -10.59
N SER A 219 -15.10 16.99 -9.38
CA SER A 219 -14.12 15.95 -9.07
C SER A 219 -14.71 14.90 -8.13
N ARG A 220 -14.19 13.68 -8.19
CA ARG A 220 -14.52 12.56 -7.30
C ARG A 220 -13.27 11.83 -6.85
N SER A 221 -13.40 11.12 -5.76
CA SER A 221 -12.35 10.26 -5.21
C SER A 221 -12.77 8.80 -5.25
N GLU A 222 -11.81 7.92 -5.51
CA GLU A 222 -11.97 6.47 -5.46
C GLU A 222 -10.83 5.86 -4.64
N LYS A 223 -11.19 4.90 -3.79
CA LYS A 223 -10.24 4.25 -2.87
C LYS A 223 -10.42 2.73 -2.88
N PRO A 224 -9.90 2.01 -3.90
CA PRO A 224 -10.07 0.58 -4.04
C PRO A 224 -9.38 -0.26 -2.94
N GLY A 225 -8.36 0.27 -2.30
CA GLY A 225 -7.67 -0.16 -1.07
C GLY A 225 -7.71 -1.66 -0.74
N ILE A 226 -8.61 -2.06 0.16
CA ILE A 226 -8.68 -3.42 0.73
C ILE A 226 -8.88 -4.50 -0.34
N CYS A 227 -9.65 -4.22 -1.39
CA CYS A 227 -9.89 -5.19 -2.47
C CYS A 227 -8.59 -5.58 -3.18
N GLY A 228 -7.71 -4.64 -3.44
CA GLY A 228 -6.39 -4.92 -4.02
C GLY A 228 -5.51 -5.79 -3.11
N ARG A 229 -5.61 -5.60 -1.79
CA ARG A 229 -4.87 -6.38 -0.80
C ARG A 229 -5.36 -7.83 -0.68
N ALA A 230 -6.63 -8.08 -0.98
CA ALA A 230 -7.26 -9.39 -0.91
C ALA A 230 -7.41 -10.05 -2.30
N SER A 231 -6.90 -9.42 -3.37
CA SER A 231 -7.00 -9.96 -4.72
C SER A 231 -6.18 -11.22 -4.88
N ALA A 232 -6.78 -12.21 -5.50
CA ALA A 232 -6.14 -13.48 -5.92
C ALA A 232 -5.84 -13.49 -7.44
N MET A 233 -5.86 -12.32 -8.09
CA MET A 233 -5.63 -12.21 -9.54
C MET A 233 -4.19 -12.49 -9.92
#